data_ca7cbfe28e7ece5bc099f7e527f0f52d
#
_entry.id   ca7cbfe28e7ece5bc099f7e527f0f52d
#
_cell.length_a   1.000
_cell.length_b   1.000
_cell.length_c   1.000
_cell.angle_alpha   90.00
_cell.angle_beta   90.00
_cell.angle_gamma   90.00
#
_symmetry.space_group_name_H-M   'P 1'
#
loop_
_entity.id
_entity.type
_entity.pdbx_description
1 polymer ?
#
loop_
_entity_poly.entity_id
_entity_poly.type
_entity_poly.pdbx_seq_one_letter_code
_entity_poly.pdbx_strand_id
1 'polypeptide(L)'
;MPDVVALGDLNVDIIAHFANFPSKGGDALAYSTELHCGGSAANAAIALARLGVSVGLIARIGPDSWALKALHGLQTAGVDAGGLQRDPAAMTGLMYVVVTPDGERTILGYRGANVLTDPGQIREEYIQGARLFHLSGYALLAEPQRSAALLTLEMACRHGLMVTLDPGLSVSQAALDEMHALLPVVNVLLPSLNEAQKLARMAAPEDCARVLLDKGCQVVALKLGRDGCLVGSREGLRRVPGLAVRARDSTGAGDGFAAGFITGRLAGLSLHSAAILGNAIGAMAAARVGASMETMEGRDVLAFLQSYGQQEEHNEHLEAIQQALDLISTRFTEQEEEKRPWWK
;
A
#
# COMPACT_ATOMS: atom_id res chain seq x y z
N MET A 1 -17.26 11.36 4.79
CA MET A 1 -17.00 9.98 4.31
C MET A 1 -15.66 10.00 3.58
N PRO A 2 -14.84 8.95 3.68
CA PRO A 2 -13.53 8.92 3.03
C PRO A 2 -13.66 8.84 1.51
N ASP A 3 -12.72 9.47 0.77
CA ASP A 3 -12.60 9.31 -0.69
C ASP A 3 -12.10 7.91 -1.08
N VAL A 4 -11.26 7.32 -0.23
CA VAL A 4 -10.72 5.96 -0.39
C VAL A 4 -11.12 5.11 0.79
N VAL A 5 -11.63 3.91 0.53
CA VAL A 5 -11.79 2.86 1.54
C VAL A 5 -10.78 1.77 1.23
N ALA A 6 -9.88 1.49 2.17
CA ALA A 6 -8.95 0.37 2.10
C ALA A 6 -9.46 -0.80 2.93
N LEU A 7 -9.24 -2.04 2.47
CA LEU A 7 -9.55 -3.25 3.24
C LEU A 7 -8.34 -4.19 3.26
N GLY A 8 -7.97 -4.63 4.46
CA GLY A 8 -6.91 -5.61 4.68
C GLY A 8 -6.46 -5.66 6.13
N ASP A 9 -5.20 -6.00 6.34
CA ASP A 9 -4.64 -6.18 7.67
C ASP A 9 -4.19 -4.85 8.31
N LEU A 10 -4.40 -4.76 9.62
CA LEU A 10 -3.82 -3.78 10.52
C LEU A 10 -3.03 -4.54 11.60
N ASN A 11 -1.73 -4.37 11.60
CA ASN A 11 -0.78 -5.08 12.47
C ASN A 11 0.05 -4.11 13.32
N VAL A 12 0.80 -4.67 14.26
CA VAL A 12 2.00 -4.03 14.80
C VAL A 12 3.22 -4.80 14.32
N ASP A 13 4.15 -4.12 13.69
CA ASP A 13 5.43 -4.65 13.25
C ASP A 13 6.47 -4.42 14.34
N ILE A 14 7.06 -5.51 14.83
CA ILE A 14 8.15 -5.54 15.79
C ILE A 14 9.43 -5.75 15.00
N ILE A 15 10.13 -4.68 14.66
CA ILE A 15 11.39 -4.76 13.91
C ILE A 15 12.52 -4.92 14.90
N ALA A 16 13.21 -6.05 14.86
CA ALA A 16 14.28 -6.37 15.78
C ALA A 16 15.58 -6.66 15.02
N HIS A 17 16.65 -5.98 15.40
CA HIS A 17 17.98 -6.10 14.79
C HIS A 17 18.85 -7.06 15.56
N PHE A 18 19.38 -8.06 14.88
CA PHE A 18 20.22 -9.12 15.44
C PHE A 18 21.58 -9.14 14.74
N ALA A 19 22.60 -9.59 15.45
CA ALA A 19 23.92 -9.81 14.86
C ALA A 19 23.89 -11.01 13.85
N ASN A 20 23.07 -12.02 14.15
CA ASN A 20 22.89 -13.21 13.28
C ASN A 20 21.47 -13.75 13.48
N PHE A 21 20.93 -14.37 12.45
CA PHE A 21 19.70 -15.15 12.58
C PHE A 21 19.98 -16.42 13.39
N PRO A 22 19.18 -16.77 14.43
CA PRO A 22 19.45 -17.94 15.25
C PRO A 22 19.26 -19.25 14.46
N SER A 23 20.08 -20.24 14.74
CA SER A 23 19.86 -21.60 14.24
C SER A 23 18.63 -22.23 14.91
N LYS A 24 18.07 -23.27 14.30
CA LYS A 24 16.94 -24.01 14.89
C LYS A 24 17.31 -24.55 16.27
N GLY A 25 16.54 -24.18 17.28
CA GLY A 25 16.77 -24.55 18.68
C GLY A 25 17.79 -23.68 19.43
N GLY A 26 18.38 -22.69 18.75
CA GLY A 26 19.25 -21.67 19.35
C GLY A 26 18.48 -20.46 19.83
N ASP A 27 19.21 -19.54 20.49
CA ASP A 27 18.73 -18.23 20.92
C ASP A 27 19.57 -17.11 20.29
N ALA A 28 18.99 -15.91 20.21
CA ALA A 28 19.68 -14.70 19.79
C ALA A 28 19.11 -13.50 20.56
N LEU A 29 19.98 -12.52 20.87
CA LEU A 29 19.57 -11.28 21.50
C LEU A 29 19.57 -10.14 20.48
N ALA A 30 18.45 -9.44 20.37
CA ALA A 30 18.36 -8.22 19.59
C ALA A 30 19.15 -7.10 20.27
N TYR A 31 19.91 -6.33 19.50
CA TYR A 31 20.60 -5.14 20.00
C TYR A 31 19.76 -3.86 19.85
N SER A 32 18.70 -3.88 19.06
CA SER A 32 17.69 -2.82 19.01
C SER A 32 16.33 -3.38 18.58
N THR A 33 15.26 -2.71 19.00
CA THR A 33 13.89 -3.07 18.62
C THR A 33 13.05 -1.82 18.44
N GLU A 34 12.24 -1.78 17.39
CA GLU A 34 11.33 -0.70 17.06
C GLU A 34 9.91 -1.26 16.85
N LEU A 35 8.90 -0.45 17.18
CA LEU A 35 7.49 -0.80 17.04
C LEU A 35 6.81 0.16 16.07
N HIS A 36 6.29 -0.36 14.98
CA HIS A 36 5.58 0.41 13.95
C HIS A 36 4.15 -0.09 13.76
N CYS A 37 3.26 0.80 13.31
CA CYS A 37 2.01 0.37 12.72
C CYS A 37 2.33 -0.32 11.40
N GLY A 38 1.69 -1.45 11.11
CA GLY A 38 1.95 -2.26 9.94
C GLY A 38 0.68 -2.87 9.34
N GLY A 39 0.89 -3.72 8.33
CA GLY A 39 -0.16 -4.27 7.49
C GLY A 39 -0.27 -3.51 6.17
N SER A 40 -0.27 -4.24 5.02
CA SER A 40 -0.21 -3.61 3.70
C SER A 40 -1.33 -2.59 3.47
N ALA A 41 -2.59 -2.92 3.80
CA ALA A 41 -3.70 -1.98 3.68
C ALA A 41 -3.55 -0.77 4.61
N ALA A 42 -3.08 -0.98 5.85
CA ALA A 42 -2.85 0.11 6.80
C ALA A 42 -1.70 1.03 6.35
N ASN A 43 -0.60 0.46 5.85
CA ASN A 43 0.51 1.22 5.31
C ASN A 43 0.08 2.08 4.11
N ALA A 44 -0.68 1.50 3.18
CA ALA A 44 -1.23 2.25 2.04
C ALA A 44 -2.17 3.36 2.50
N ALA A 45 -3.05 3.09 3.48
CA ALA A 45 -3.95 4.09 4.04
C ALA A 45 -3.19 5.24 4.74
N ILE A 46 -2.17 4.93 5.55
CA ILE A 46 -1.30 5.93 6.18
C ILE A 46 -0.63 6.80 5.13
N ALA A 47 -0.03 6.18 4.10
CA ALA A 47 0.63 6.92 3.02
C ALA A 47 -0.35 7.80 2.24
N LEU A 48 -1.57 7.32 1.92
CA LEU A 48 -2.63 8.10 1.28
C LEU A 48 -3.03 9.32 2.13
N ALA A 49 -3.26 9.11 3.44
CA ALA A 49 -3.60 10.21 4.35
C ALA A 49 -2.50 11.27 4.40
N ARG A 50 -1.23 10.84 4.43
CA ARG A 50 -0.06 11.74 4.38
C ARG A 50 0.06 12.49 3.06
N LEU A 51 -0.48 11.96 1.96
CA LEU A 51 -0.60 12.64 0.68
C LEU A 51 -1.87 13.51 0.55
N GLY A 52 -2.59 13.76 1.65
CA GLY A 52 -3.79 14.59 1.66
C GLY A 52 -5.03 13.94 1.06
N VAL A 53 -5.07 12.60 1.00
CA VAL A 53 -6.24 11.86 0.58
C VAL A 53 -7.08 11.48 1.81
N SER A 54 -8.37 11.78 1.78
CA SER A 54 -9.30 11.28 2.81
C SER A 54 -9.47 9.78 2.67
N VAL A 55 -9.01 9.01 3.65
CA VAL A 55 -8.97 7.54 3.58
C VAL A 55 -9.47 6.90 4.86
N GLY A 56 -10.24 5.82 4.71
CA GLY A 56 -10.70 4.98 5.79
C GLY A 56 -10.20 3.54 5.64
N LEU A 57 -10.10 2.83 6.77
CA LEU A 57 -9.61 1.46 6.80
C LEU A 57 -10.66 0.50 7.36
N ILE A 58 -10.92 -0.59 6.65
CA ILE A 58 -11.65 -1.76 7.11
C ILE A 58 -10.62 -2.83 7.49
N ALA A 59 -10.54 -3.13 8.79
CA ALA A 59 -9.67 -4.15 9.36
C ALA A 59 -10.26 -4.59 10.71
N ARG A 60 -9.69 -5.62 11.35
CA ARG A 60 -10.12 -6.07 12.68
C ARG A 60 -8.97 -6.16 13.65
N ILE A 61 -9.16 -5.63 14.85
CA ILE A 61 -8.16 -5.58 15.94
C ILE A 61 -8.69 -6.26 17.20
N GLY A 62 -7.79 -6.67 18.07
CA GLY A 62 -8.10 -7.31 19.34
C GLY A 62 -8.29 -6.32 20.50
N PRO A 63 -8.58 -6.84 21.73
CA PRO A 63 -8.78 -6.05 22.95
C PRO A 63 -7.45 -5.87 23.74
N ASP A 64 -6.34 -5.74 23.06
CA ASP A 64 -5.00 -5.74 23.64
C ASP A 64 -4.25 -4.40 23.47
N SER A 65 -3.07 -4.28 24.08
CA SER A 65 -2.24 -3.07 23.97
C SER A 65 -1.66 -2.83 22.58
N TRP A 66 -1.52 -3.87 21.75
CA TRP A 66 -1.08 -3.75 20.36
C TRP A 66 -2.10 -3.00 19.53
N ALA A 67 -3.41 -3.21 19.80
CA ALA A 67 -4.47 -2.41 19.20
C ALA A 67 -4.30 -0.91 19.44
N LEU A 68 -3.87 -0.51 20.66
CA LEU A 68 -3.64 0.91 20.96
C LEU A 68 -2.47 1.47 20.14
N LYS A 69 -1.39 0.69 19.97
CA LYS A 69 -0.25 1.10 19.14
C LYS A 69 -0.66 1.25 17.67
N ALA A 70 -1.39 0.27 17.13
CA ALA A 70 -1.88 0.29 15.74
C ALA A 70 -2.84 1.48 15.50
N LEU A 71 -3.80 1.71 16.41
CA LEU A 71 -4.72 2.84 16.36
C LEU A 71 -4.00 4.20 16.42
N HIS A 72 -2.98 4.31 17.27
CA HIS A 72 -2.19 5.54 17.37
C HIS A 72 -1.53 5.88 16.03
N GLY A 73 -0.96 4.89 15.31
CA GLY A 73 -0.39 5.10 13.98
C GLY A 73 -1.40 5.63 12.96
N LEU A 74 -2.60 5.03 12.91
CA LEU A 74 -3.68 5.47 12.03
C LEU A 74 -4.14 6.90 12.37
N GLN A 75 -4.39 7.17 13.65
CA GLN A 75 -4.87 8.48 14.13
C GLN A 75 -3.85 9.59 13.84
N THR A 76 -2.56 9.32 14.10
CA THR A 76 -1.47 10.27 13.84
C THR A 76 -1.38 10.62 12.36
N ALA A 77 -1.67 9.67 11.47
CA ALA A 77 -1.71 9.89 10.03
C ALA A 77 -3.00 10.57 9.54
N GLY A 78 -4.08 10.55 10.32
CA GLY A 78 -5.38 11.06 9.93
C GLY A 78 -6.26 10.06 9.17
N VAL A 79 -5.99 8.76 9.31
CA VAL A 79 -6.83 7.70 8.72
C VAL A 79 -8.13 7.56 9.51
N ASP A 80 -9.26 7.53 8.82
CA ASP A 80 -10.57 7.28 9.43
C ASP A 80 -10.66 5.81 9.91
N ALA A 81 -10.85 5.66 11.21
CA ALA A 81 -10.98 4.36 11.88
C ALA A 81 -12.45 3.85 11.97
N GLY A 82 -13.39 4.54 11.32
CA GLY A 82 -14.80 4.19 11.36
C GLY A 82 -15.15 2.82 10.77
N GLY A 83 -14.28 2.27 9.92
CA GLY A 83 -14.41 0.92 9.35
C GLY A 83 -13.78 -0.19 10.20
N LEU A 84 -13.12 0.13 11.32
CA LEU A 84 -12.45 -0.87 12.13
C LEU A 84 -13.45 -1.69 12.95
N GLN A 85 -13.26 -3.00 12.91
CA GLN A 85 -13.96 -3.97 13.74
C GLN A 85 -13.12 -4.31 14.98
N ARG A 86 -13.80 -4.72 16.06
CA ARG A 86 -13.15 -5.18 17.30
C ARG A 86 -13.52 -6.62 17.59
N ASP A 87 -12.48 -7.45 17.71
CA ASP A 87 -12.66 -8.81 18.17
C ASP A 87 -12.69 -8.84 19.70
N PRO A 88 -13.57 -9.63 20.34
CA PRO A 88 -13.65 -9.68 21.80
C PRO A 88 -12.54 -10.53 22.44
N ALA A 89 -11.83 -11.39 21.69
CA ALA A 89 -10.92 -12.39 22.22
C ALA A 89 -9.61 -12.54 21.45
N ALA A 90 -9.63 -12.44 20.11
CA ALA A 90 -8.45 -12.63 19.30
C ALA A 90 -7.49 -11.44 19.44
N MET A 91 -6.20 -11.71 19.52
CA MET A 91 -5.15 -10.66 19.57
C MET A 91 -5.06 -9.91 18.25
N THR A 92 -4.65 -8.64 18.32
CA THR A 92 -4.23 -7.85 17.16
C THR A 92 -3.09 -8.54 16.41
N GLY A 93 -3.04 -8.39 15.09
CA GLY A 93 -1.99 -8.96 14.25
C GLY A 93 -0.60 -8.44 14.64
N LEU A 94 0.39 -9.32 14.64
CA LEU A 94 1.78 -9.02 14.96
C LEU A 94 2.70 -9.57 13.88
N MET A 95 3.67 -8.77 13.42
CA MET A 95 4.73 -9.19 12.53
C MET A 95 6.07 -9.01 13.23
N TYR A 96 6.78 -10.11 13.46
CA TYR A 96 8.15 -10.10 13.95
C TYR A 96 9.09 -10.04 12.76
N VAL A 97 9.74 -8.90 12.58
CA VAL A 97 10.67 -8.65 11.48
C VAL A 97 12.08 -8.74 12.03
N VAL A 98 12.77 -9.83 11.75
CA VAL A 98 14.17 -10.04 12.11
C VAL A 98 15.04 -9.45 11.01
N VAL A 99 15.91 -8.53 11.38
CA VAL A 99 16.86 -7.86 10.46
C VAL A 99 18.29 -8.23 10.86
N THR A 100 19.08 -8.65 9.87
CA THR A 100 20.51 -9.00 10.05
C THR A 100 21.42 -7.95 9.39
N PRO A 101 22.73 -7.86 9.75
CA PRO A 101 23.64 -6.80 9.28
C PRO A 101 23.85 -6.75 7.77
N ASP A 102 23.60 -7.84 7.06
CA ASP A 102 23.60 -7.93 5.59
C ASP A 102 22.36 -7.31 4.94
N GLY A 103 21.39 -6.83 5.77
CA GLY A 103 20.15 -6.21 5.33
C GLY A 103 19.05 -7.22 4.99
N GLU A 104 19.29 -8.52 5.20
CA GLU A 104 18.27 -9.55 5.01
C GLU A 104 17.20 -9.47 6.10
N ARG A 105 15.97 -9.81 5.71
CA ARG A 105 14.80 -9.78 6.60
C ARG A 105 14.05 -11.10 6.56
N THR A 106 13.75 -11.56 7.76
CA THR A 106 12.85 -12.71 7.95
C THR A 106 11.63 -12.26 8.73
N ILE A 107 10.44 -12.52 8.20
CA ILE A 107 9.17 -12.11 8.81
C ILE A 107 8.46 -13.34 9.35
N LEU A 108 8.15 -13.30 10.65
CA LEU A 108 7.33 -14.30 11.34
C LEU A 108 6.01 -13.63 11.72
N GLY A 109 4.93 -13.99 11.01
CA GLY A 109 3.67 -13.26 11.13
C GLY A 109 2.59 -14.04 11.88
N TYR A 110 1.84 -13.31 12.70
CA TYR A 110 0.57 -13.73 13.28
C TYR A 110 -0.50 -12.72 12.90
N ARG A 111 -1.43 -13.10 12.02
CA ARG A 111 -2.44 -12.18 11.50
C ARG A 111 -3.56 -11.88 12.50
N GLY A 112 -3.72 -12.71 13.54
CA GLY A 112 -4.61 -12.45 14.67
C GLY A 112 -6.05 -12.13 14.28
N ALA A 113 -6.60 -11.07 14.88
CA ALA A 113 -7.97 -10.62 14.62
C ALA A 113 -8.26 -10.26 13.16
N ASN A 114 -7.24 -9.92 12.35
CA ASN A 114 -7.47 -9.55 10.94
C ASN A 114 -8.20 -10.64 10.17
N VAL A 115 -7.80 -11.93 10.33
CA VAL A 115 -8.43 -13.03 9.61
C VAL A 115 -9.91 -13.24 9.99
N LEU A 116 -10.33 -12.65 11.11
CA LEU A 116 -11.70 -12.71 11.64
C LEU A 116 -12.55 -11.50 11.23
N THR A 117 -12.09 -10.68 10.27
CA THR A 117 -12.91 -9.58 9.73
C THR A 117 -14.24 -10.12 9.27
N ASP A 118 -15.32 -9.62 9.90
CA ASP A 118 -16.67 -10.15 9.81
C ASP A 118 -17.47 -9.46 8.69
N PRO A 119 -17.92 -10.18 7.65
CA PRO A 119 -18.74 -9.61 6.59
C PRO A 119 -20.04 -9.00 7.12
N GLY A 120 -20.62 -9.54 8.22
CA GLY A 120 -21.83 -9.00 8.83
C GLY A 120 -21.67 -7.62 9.49
N GLN A 121 -20.43 -7.16 9.69
CA GLN A 121 -20.12 -5.83 10.23
C GLN A 121 -19.68 -4.83 9.15
N ILE A 122 -19.66 -5.24 7.88
CA ILE A 122 -19.40 -4.31 6.76
C ILE A 122 -20.63 -3.40 6.58
N ARG A 123 -20.39 -2.09 6.63
CA ARG A 123 -21.45 -1.09 6.50
C ARG A 123 -21.40 -0.47 5.11
N GLU A 124 -22.47 -0.65 4.34
CA GLU A 124 -22.54 -0.14 2.96
C GLU A 124 -22.45 1.39 2.91
N GLU A 125 -23.00 2.09 3.93
CA GLU A 125 -22.93 3.55 4.04
C GLU A 125 -21.50 4.07 4.15
N TYR A 126 -20.58 3.24 4.67
CA TYR A 126 -19.15 3.61 4.76
C TYR A 126 -18.44 3.55 3.40
N ILE A 127 -19.00 2.78 2.46
CA ILE A 127 -18.40 2.48 1.15
C ILE A 127 -19.02 3.36 0.06
N GLN A 128 -20.35 3.52 0.05
CA GLN A 128 -21.10 4.13 -1.05
C GLN A 128 -20.69 5.58 -1.39
N GLY A 129 -20.09 6.31 -0.42
CA GLY A 129 -19.64 7.70 -0.62
C GLY A 129 -18.19 7.82 -1.07
N ALA A 130 -17.46 6.71 -1.16
CA ALA A 130 -16.08 6.71 -1.60
C ALA A 130 -15.97 6.82 -3.13
N ARG A 131 -14.79 7.18 -3.60
CA ARG A 131 -14.44 7.22 -5.03
C ARG A 131 -13.63 6.01 -5.44
N LEU A 132 -12.96 5.37 -4.47
CA LEU A 132 -12.06 4.26 -4.71
C LEU A 132 -12.09 3.25 -3.56
N PHE A 133 -12.08 1.98 -3.91
CA PHE A 133 -11.84 0.85 -3.01
C PHE A 133 -10.47 0.24 -3.28
N HIS A 134 -9.62 0.20 -2.24
CA HIS A 134 -8.30 -0.44 -2.30
C HIS A 134 -8.32 -1.75 -1.52
N LEU A 135 -8.09 -2.86 -2.22
CA LEU A 135 -8.04 -4.20 -1.66
C LEU A 135 -6.60 -4.69 -1.54
N SER A 136 -6.19 -5.06 -0.32
CA SER A 136 -4.98 -5.85 -0.11
C SER A 136 -5.29 -7.34 -0.31
N GLY A 137 -4.55 -8.01 -1.19
CA GLY A 137 -4.73 -9.43 -1.49
C GLY A 137 -4.51 -10.36 -0.29
N TYR A 138 -3.85 -9.89 0.76
CA TYR A 138 -3.77 -10.63 2.03
C TYR A 138 -5.16 -10.93 2.61
N ALA A 139 -6.15 -10.08 2.37
CA ALA A 139 -7.52 -10.29 2.83
C ALA A 139 -8.22 -11.48 2.15
N LEU A 140 -7.69 -11.98 1.04
CA LEU A 140 -8.22 -13.14 0.32
C LEU A 140 -7.68 -14.48 0.82
N LEU A 141 -6.77 -14.50 1.80
CA LEU A 141 -6.06 -15.72 2.21
C LEU A 141 -6.83 -16.61 3.18
N ALA A 142 -7.79 -16.09 3.92
CA ALA A 142 -8.50 -16.84 4.96
C ALA A 142 -9.92 -16.32 5.21
N GLU A 143 -10.80 -17.24 5.59
CA GLU A 143 -12.16 -16.92 6.08
C GLU A 143 -12.15 -16.52 7.57
N PRO A 144 -13.07 -15.66 7.99
CA PRO A 144 -14.12 -14.99 7.22
C PRO A 144 -13.68 -13.69 6.53
N GLN A 145 -12.43 -13.25 6.66
CA GLN A 145 -11.92 -12.02 6.06
C GLN A 145 -12.09 -12.02 4.53
N ARG A 146 -11.88 -13.17 3.86
CA ARG A 146 -12.10 -13.29 2.42
C ARG A 146 -13.53 -12.94 2.04
N SER A 147 -14.51 -13.50 2.75
CA SER A 147 -15.92 -13.19 2.54
C SER A 147 -16.23 -11.70 2.76
N ALA A 148 -15.61 -11.07 3.76
CA ALA A 148 -15.74 -9.63 3.99
C ALA A 148 -15.15 -8.81 2.84
N ALA A 149 -13.99 -9.21 2.33
CA ALA A 149 -13.32 -8.55 1.19
C ALA A 149 -14.16 -8.65 -0.09
N LEU A 150 -14.68 -9.83 -0.40
CA LEU A 150 -15.53 -10.05 -1.58
C LEU A 150 -16.86 -9.30 -1.50
N LEU A 151 -17.51 -9.29 -0.32
CA LEU A 151 -18.71 -8.49 -0.10
C LEU A 151 -18.45 -6.99 -0.28
N THR A 152 -17.33 -6.48 0.27
CA THR A 152 -16.95 -5.07 0.11
C THR A 152 -16.66 -4.74 -1.35
N LEU A 153 -15.98 -5.63 -2.07
CA LEU A 153 -15.71 -5.48 -3.49
C LEU A 153 -17.02 -5.43 -4.31
N GLU A 154 -17.98 -6.31 -4.01
CA GLU A 154 -19.29 -6.29 -4.65
C GLU A 154 -20.02 -4.96 -4.43
N MET A 155 -20.02 -4.44 -3.19
CA MET A 155 -20.55 -3.12 -2.86
C MET A 155 -19.86 -2.01 -3.64
N ALA A 156 -18.52 -2.03 -3.67
CA ALA A 156 -17.72 -1.05 -4.43
C ALA A 156 -18.09 -1.05 -5.91
N CYS A 157 -18.21 -2.22 -6.54
CA CYS A 157 -18.64 -2.35 -7.93
C CYS A 157 -20.06 -1.84 -8.15
N ARG A 158 -21.02 -2.16 -7.27
CA ARG A 158 -22.40 -1.68 -7.37
C ARG A 158 -22.51 -0.15 -7.31
N HIS A 159 -21.64 0.49 -6.52
CA HIS A 159 -21.59 1.94 -6.39
C HIS A 159 -20.66 2.62 -7.41
N GLY A 160 -20.05 1.86 -8.34
CA GLY A 160 -19.21 2.40 -9.41
C GLY A 160 -17.86 2.96 -8.92
N LEU A 161 -17.36 2.50 -7.77
CA LEU A 161 -16.06 2.89 -7.27
C LEU A 161 -14.93 2.36 -8.17
N MET A 162 -13.85 3.11 -8.29
CA MET A 162 -12.61 2.55 -8.84
C MET A 162 -12.07 1.48 -7.90
N VAL A 163 -11.76 0.30 -8.41
CA VAL A 163 -11.19 -0.81 -7.64
C VAL A 163 -9.70 -0.93 -7.92
N THR A 164 -8.89 -0.91 -6.86
CA THR A 164 -7.45 -1.19 -6.93
C THR A 164 -7.12 -2.42 -6.10
N LEU A 165 -6.25 -3.28 -6.61
CA LEU A 165 -5.80 -4.51 -5.96
C LEU A 165 -4.28 -4.57 -5.88
N ASP A 166 -3.73 -4.69 -4.66
CA ASP A 166 -2.34 -5.09 -4.42
C ASP A 166 -2.33 -6.57 -4.03
N PRO A 167 -1.74 -7.47 -4.84
CA PRO A 167 -1.88 -8.92 -4.63
C PRO A 167 -1.30 -9.46 -3.32
N GLY A 168 -0.16 -8.90 -2.82
CA GLY A 168 0.56 -9.43 -1.65
C GLY A 168 1.42 -10.67 -1.94
N LEU A 169 2.45 -10.90 -1.11
CA LEU A 169 3.52 -11.88 -1.39
C LEU A 169 3.13 -13.36 -1.20
N SER A 170 2.19 -13.65 -0.31
CA SER A 170 1.85 -15.03 0.07
C SER A 170 0.70 -15.59 -0.76
N VAL A 171 0.90 -15.78 -2.04
CA VAL A 171 -0.19 -16.29 -2.88
C VAL A 171 -0.13 -17.80 -2.93
N SER A 172 -1.01 -18.48 -2.18
CA SER A 172 -1.32 -19.89 -2.38
C SER A 172 -2.00 -20.10 -3.74
N GLN A 173 -2.02 -21.34 -4.27
CA GLN A 173 -2.72 -21.62 -5.54
C GLN A 173 -4.19 -21.20 -5.48
N ALA A 174 -4.87 -21.44 -4.35
CA ALA A 174 -6.28 -21.06 -4.15
C ALA A 174 -6.45 -19.53 -4.21
N ALA A 175 -5.55 -18.76 -3.61
CA ALA A 175 -5.58 -17.29 -3.70
C ALA A 175 -5.26 -16.77 -5.10
N LEU A 176 -4.44 -17.48 -5.89
CA LEU A 176 -4.19 -17.15 -7.30
C LEU A 176 -5.46 -17.31 -8.14
N ASP A 177 -6.19 -18.40 -7.95
CA ASP A 177 -7.44 -18.67 -8.69
C ASP A 177 -8.50 -17.62 -8.34
N GLU A 178 -8.62 -17.26 -7.06
CA GLU A 178 -9.49 -16.16 -6.60
C GLU A 178 -9.10 -14.83 -7.26
N MET A 179 -7.81 -14.46 -7.21
CA MET A 179 -7.34 -13.21 -7.84
C MET A 179 -7.61 -13.18 -9.33
N HIS A 180 -7.45 -14.30 -10.04
CA HIS A 180 -7.80 -14.37 -11.46
C HIS A 180 -9.28 -14.10 -11.70
N ALA A 181 -10.16 -14.60 -10.85
CA ALA A 181 -11.61 -14.35 -10.95
C ALA A 181 -11.97 -12.86 -10.73
N LEU A 182 -11.15 -12.14 -9.96
CA LEU A 182 -11.37 -10.73 -9.66
C LEU A 182 -10.82 -9.76 -10.73
N LEU A 183 -9.86 -10.18 -11.57
CA LEU A 183 -9.22 -9.30 -12.56
C LEU A 183 -10.20 -8.51 -13.44
N PRO A 184 -11.33 -9.09 -13.91
CA PRO A 184 -12.29 -8.37 -14.74
C PRO A 184 -12.97 -7.15 -14.07
N VAL A 185 -13.00 -7.10 -12.73
CA VAL A 185 -13.59 -5.99 -11.97
C VAL A 185 -12.53 -5.06 -11.36
N VAL A 186 -11.24 -5.39 -11.52
CA VAL A 186 -10.12 -4.57 -11.04
C VAL A 186 -9.78 -3.50 -12.08
N ASN A 187 -9.91 -2.21 -11.69
CA ASN A 187 -9.51 -1.10 -12.55
C ASN A 187 -7.98 -0.94 -12.56
N VAL A 188 -7.31 -1.10 -11.41
CA VAL A 188 -5.85 -1.00 -11.32
C VAL A 188 -5.28 -2.16 -10.52
N LEU A 189 -4.43 -2.95 -11.14
CA LEU A 189 -3.64 -3.99 -10.49
C LEU A 189 -2.23 -3.47 -10.20
N LEU A 190 -1.76 -3.65 -8.96
CA LEU A 190 -0.51 -3.07 -8.43
C LEU A 190 0.49 -4.18 -8.00
N PRO A 191 0.87 -5.13 -8.86
CA PRO A 191 1.70 -6.26 -8.44
C PRO A 191 3.18 -5.87 -8.37
N SER A 192 3.95 -6.57 -7.51
CA SER A 192 5.40 -6.70 -7.68
C SER A 192 5.72 -7.63 -8.85
N LEU A 193 6.97 -7.61 -9.33
CA LEU A 193 7.40 -8.53 -10.41
C LEU A 193 7.15 -9.99 -10.05
N ASN A 194 7.51 -10.41 -8.83
CA ASN A 194 7.32 -11.78 -8.39
C ASN A 194 5.84 -12.20 -8.36
N GLU A 195 4.96 -11.31 -7.95
CA GLU A 195 3.50 -11.53 -7.95
C GLU A 195 2.95 -11.61 -9.37
N ALA A 196 3.37 -10.67 -10.24
CA ALA A 196 2.98 -10.67 -11.64
C ALA A 196 3.41 -11.94 -12.37
N GLN A 197 4.65 -12.41 -12.13
CA GLN A 197 5.17 -13.65 -12.69
C GLN A 197 4.33 -14.87 -12.26
N LYS A 198 3.94 -14.94 -10.99
CA LYS A 198 3.05 -16.02 -10.49
C LYS A 198 1.65 -15.94 -11.11
N LEU A 199 1.05 -14.73 -11.14
CA LEU A 199 -0.29 -14.52 -11.68
C LEU A 199 -0.36 -14.75 -13.20
N ALA A 200 0.63 -14.27 -13.94
CA ALA A 200 0.66 -14.39 -15.39
C ALA A 200 1.28 -15.70 -15.89
N ARG A 201 2.08 -16.40 -15.07
CA ARG A 201 2.93 -17.54 -15.43
C ARG A 201 3.90 -17.20 -16.57
N MET A 202 4.43 -15.99 -16.54
CA MET A 202 5.38 -15.45 -17.49
C MET A 202 6.63 -14.94 -16.77
N ALA A 203 7.78 -14.89 -17.46
CA ALA A 203 9.04 -14.43 -16.88
C ALA A 203 9.27 -12.92 -17.12
N ALA A 204 9.01 -12.45 -18.34
CA ALA A 204 9.27 -11.07 -18.72
C ALA A 204 8.16 -10.13 -18.19
N PRO A 205 8.53 -8.95 -17.64
CA PRO A 205 7.56 -7.99 -17.09
C PRO A 205 6.48 -7.57 -18.09
N GLU A 206 6.87 -7.33 -19.35
CA GLU A 206 5.96 -6.92 -20.42
C GLU A 206 4.92 -8.01 -20.74
N ASP A 207 5.35 -9.27 -20.76
CA ASP A 207 4.47 -10.40 -21.02
C ASP A 207 3.53 -10.62 -19.82
N CYS A 208 4.05 -10.47 -18.59
CA CYS A 208 3.20 -10.47 -17.39
C CYS A 208 2.10 -9.42 -17.50
N ALA A 209 2.46 -8.18 -17.82
CA ALA A 209 1.51 -7.09 -17.91
C ALA A 209 0.45 -7.34 -18.99
N ARG A 210 0.84 -7.81 -20.19
CA ARG A 210 -0.11 -8.14 -21.27
C ARG A 210 -1.09 -9.23 -20.86
N VAL A 211 -0.60 -10.34 -20.29
CA VAL A 211 -1.46 -11.44 -19.84
C VAL A 211 -2.46 -10.96 -18.79
N LEU A 212 -2.04 -10.13 -17.84
CA LEU A 212 -2.92 -9.60 -16.80
C LEU A 212 -3.99 -8.65 -17.36
N LEU A 213 -3.62 -7.81 -18.33
CA LEU A 213 -4.57 -6.96 -19.06
C LEU A 213 -5.56 -7.78 -19.89
N ASP A 214 -5.10 -8.85 -20.55
CA ASP A 214 -5.96 -9.75 -21.33
C ASP A 214 -6.94 -10.53 -20.45
N LYS A 215 -6.56 -10.79 -19.18
CA LYS A 215 -7.44 -11.39 -18.17
C LYS A 215 -8.52 -10.43 -17.63
N GLY A 216 -8.47 -9.16 -18.00
CA GLY A 216 -9.58 -8.23 -17.77
C GLY A 216 -9.29 -7.00 -16.93
N CYS A 217 -8.18 -6.91 -16.19
CA CYS A 217 -7.87 -5.67 -15.50
C CYS A 217 -7.64 -4.52 -16.49
N GLN A 218 -8.01 -3.29 -16.12
CA GLN A 218 -7.96 -2.16 -17.06
C GLN A 218 -6.56 -1.55 -17.12
N VAL A 219 -5.86 -1.51 -16.00
CA VAL A 219 -4.51 -0.95 -15.84
C VAL A 219 -3.66 -1.90 -15.03
N VAL A 220 -2.41 -2.09 -15.42
CA VAL A 220 -1.36 -2.74 -14.62
C VAL A 220 -0.30 -1.69 -14.30
N ALA A 221 0.06 -1.56 -13.02
CA ALA A 221 1.22 -0.79 -12.56
C ALA A 221 2.17 -1.74 -11.82
N LEU A 222 3.01 -2.43 -12.57
CA LEU A 222 3.89 -3.50 -12.15
C LEU A 222 5.16 -2.92 -11.54
N LYS A 223 5.38 -3.16 -10.24
CA LYS A 223 6.52 -2.67 -9.45
C LYS A 223 7.77 -3.47 -9.78
N LEU A 224 8.86 -2.79 -10.18
CA LEU A 224 10.15 -3.38 -10.55
C LEU A 224 11.27 -3.09 -9.52
N GLY A 225 10.88 -2.69 -8.30
CA GLY A 225 11.82 -2.32 -7.26
C GLY A 225 12.66 -1.10 -7.64
N ARG A 226 13.98 -1.20 -7.56
CA ARG A 226 14.89 -0.09 -7.91
C ARG A 226 14.81 0.34 -9.37
N ASP A 227 14.33 -0.53 -10.26
CA ASP A 227 14.19 -0.24 -11.68
C ASP A 227 12.89 0.53 -12.00
N GLY A 228 12.11 0.90 -10.97
CA GLY A 228 10.87 1.68 -11.09
C GLY A 228 9.65 0.82 -11.33
N CYS A 229 8.91 1.08 -12.40
CA CYS A 229 7.70 0.33 -12.71
C CYS A 229 7.44 0.23 -14.23
N LEU A 230 6.60 -0.75 -14.59
CA LEU A 230 5.99 -0.86 -15.91
C LEU A 230 4.50 -0.56 -15.75
N VAL A 231 4.03 0.51 -16.38
CA VAL A 231 2.61 0.93 -16.28
C VAL A 231 1.97 0.93 -17.65
N GLY A 232 0.70 0.56 -17.71
CA GLY A 232 -0.06 0.67 -18.96
C GLY A 232 -1.43 0.04 -18.89
N SER A 233 -2.09 0.10 -20.05
CA SER A 233 -3.40 -0.47 -20.38
C SER A 233 -3.31 -1.27 -21.68
N ARG A 234 -4.46 -1.69 -22.22
CA ARG A 234 -4.50 -2.32 -23.55
C ARG A 234 -4.01 -1.40 -24.67
N GLU A 235 -3.95 -0.08 -24.47
CA GLU A 235 -3.45 0.90 -25.43
C GLU A 235 -1.93 0.90 -25.55
N GLY A 236 -1.22 0.44 -24.51
CA GLY A 236 0.23 0.32 -24.50
C GLY A 236 0.83 0.25 -23.11
N LEU A 237 2.10 -0.10 -23.10
CA LEU A 237 2.93 -0.21 -21.88
C LEU A 237 4.04 0.82 -21.92
N ARG A 238 4.38 1.40 -20.77
CA ARG A 238 5.49 2.33 -20.59
C ARG A 238 6.31 1.94 -19.38
N ARG A 239 7.62 1.87 -19.54
CA ARG A 239 8.57 1.81 -18.41
C ARG A 239 8.75 3.21 -17.84
N VAL A 240 8.71 3.30 -16.52
CA VAL A 240 8.97 4.52 -15.75
C VAL A 240 10.12 4.21 -14.81
N PRO A 241 11.28 4.84 -14.98
CA PRO A 241 12.48 4.51 -14.20
C PRO A 241 12.27 4.79 -12.71
N GLY A 242 13.00 4.03 -11.89
CA GLY A 242 13.01 4.22 -10.44
C GLY A 242 13.88 5.41 -10.04
N LEU A 243 13.64 5.88 -8.81
CA LEU A 243 14.46 6.92 -8.21
C LEU A 243 15.60 6.26 -7.43
N ALA A 244 16.82 6.68 -7.70
CA ALA A 244 17.99 6.19 -6.99
C ALA A 244 18.00 6.67 -5.54
N VAL A 245 17.83 5.76 -4.60
CA VAL A 245 17.91 6.01 -3.16
C VAL A 245 18.81 4.99 -2.50
N ARG A 246 19.42 5.39 -1.38
CA ARG A 246 20.05 4.42 -0.50
C ARG A 246 18.95 3.70 0.30
N ALA A 247 18.52 2.55 -0.20
CA ALA A 247 17.54 1.74 0.50
C ALA A 247 18.07 1.34 1.89
N ARG A 248 17.24 1.53 2.91
CA ARG A 248 17.46 1.09 4.29
C ARG A 248 16.57 -0.11 4.63
N ASP A 249 15.33 -0.02 4.19
CA ASP A 249 14.32 -1.04 4.41
C ASP A 249 13.27 -0.98 3.30
N SER A 250 13.07 -2.05 2.54
CA SER A 250 12.07 -2.08 1.46
C SER A 250 10.65 -2.41 1.94
N THR A 251 10.45 -2.59 3.26
CA THR A 251 9.12 -2.81 3.83
C THR A 251 8.23 -1.58 3.58
N GLY A 252 7.01 -1.81 3.11
CA GLY A 252 6.07 -0.72 2.79
C GLY A 252 6.37 0.06 1.51
N ALA A 253 7.48 -0.19 0.80
CA ALA A 253 7.77 0.48 -0.47
C ALA A 253 6.69 0.21 -1.52
N GLY A 254 6.16 -1.02 -1.57
CA GLY A 254 5.02 -1.38 -2.42
C GLY A 254 3.74 -0.65 -2.05
N ASP A 255 3.47 -0.52 -0.75
CA ASP A 255 2.30 0.18 -0.21
C ASP A 255 2.42 1.69 -0.48
N GLY A 256 3.63 2.26 -0.32
CA GLY A 256 3.94 3.65 -0.70
C GLY A 256 3.74 3.89 -2.19
N PHE A 257 4.22 2.99 -3.06
CA PHE A 257 3.96 3.06 -4.50
C PHE A 257 2.46 3.06 -4.79
N ALA A 258 1.71 2.15 -4.18
CA ALA A 258 0.25 2.08 -4.35
C ALA A 258 -0.42 3.40 -3.95
N ALA A 259 -0.05 3.97 -2.80
CA ALA A 259 -0.59 5.23 -2.33
C ALA A 259 -0.28 6.40 -3.27
N GLY A 260 0.95 6.54 -3.74
CA GLY A 260 1.33 7.58 -4.70
C GLY A 260 0.57 7.43 -6.02
N PHE A 261 0.51 6.21 -6.56
CA PHE A 261 -0.22 5.92 -7.81
C PHE A 261 -1.72 6.22 -7.67
N ILE A 262 -2.36 5.75 -6.60
CA ILE A 262 -3.79 6.00 -6.30
C ILE A 262 -4.04 7.51 -6.18
N THR A 263 -3.18 8.25 -5.45
CA THR A 263 -3.30 9.70 -5.29
C THR A 263 -3.31 10.41 -6.65
N GLY A 264 -2.37 10.04 -7.54
CA GLY A 264 -2.31 10.59 -8.89
C GLY A 264 -3.57 10.27 -9.70
N ARG A 265 -4.07 9.02 -9.64
CA ARG A 265 -5.28 8.60 -10.36
C ARG A 265 -6.54 9.28 -9.88
N LEU A 266 -6.70 9.47 -8.57
CA LEU A 266 -7.83 10.22 -8.00
C LEU A 266 -7.84 11.70 -8.40
N ALA A 267 -6.66 12.28 -8.64
CA ALA A 267 -6.50 13.63 -9.12
C ALA A 267 -6.63 13.76 -10.65
N GLY A 268 -6.85 12.65 -11.38
CA GLY A 268 -6.99 12.67 -12.84
C GLY A 268 -5.67 12.72 -13.61
N LEU A 269 -4.52 12.52 -12.95
CA LEU A 269 -3.23 12.45 -13.64
C LEU A 269 -3.19 11.29 -14.65
N SER A 270 -2.34 11.44 -15.67
CA SER A 270 -2.03 10.37 -16.60
C SER A 270 -1.46 9.13 -15.88
N LEU A 271 -1.49 7.97 -16.51
CA LEU A 271 -0.86 6.76 -15.96
C LEU A 271 0.64 6.99 -15.72
N HIS A 272 1.28 7.74 -16.60
CA HIS A 272 2.70 8.09 -16.50
C HIS A 272 2.98 8.95 -15.27
N SER A 273 2.24 10.04 -15.08
CA SER A 273 2.43 10.97 -13.94
C SER A 273 2.08 10.30 -12.60
N ALA A 274 1.02 9.46 -12.59
CA ALA A 274 0.68 8.65 -11.42
C ALA A 274 1.79 7.64 -11.08
N ALA A 275 2.43 7.03 -12.09
CA ALA A 275 3.56 6.11 -11.90
C ALA A 275 4.82 6.83 -11.36
N ILE A 276 5.12 8.04 -11.82
CA ILE A 276 6.18 8.87 -11.25
C ILE A 276 5.94 9.11 -9.76
N LEU A 277 4.72 9.53 -9.40
CA LEU A 277 4.36 9.76 -8.00
C LEU A 277 4.46 8.46 -7.18
N GLY A 278 3.99 7.33 -7.73
CA GLY A 278 4.14 6.01 -7.12
C GLY A 278 5.59 5.64 -6.86
N ASN A 279 6.47 5.79 -7.87
CA ASN A 279 7.91 5.54 -7.73
C ASN A 279 8.53 6.45 -6.65
N ALA A 280 8.16 7.73 -6.60
CA ALA A 280 8.67 8.67 -5.62
C ALA A 280 8.32 8.24 -4.18
N ILE A 281 7.04 7.95 -3.92
CA ILE A 281 6.59 7.56 -2.58
C ILE A 281 7.18 6.19 -2.18
N GLY A 282 7.23 5.22 -3.11
CA GLY A 282 7.86 3.92 -2.88
C GLY A 282 9.36 4.02 -2.56
N ALA A 283 10.10 4.88 -3.27
CA ALA A 283 11.50 5.13 -3.00
C ALA A 283 11.74 5.83 -1.66
N MET A 284 10.89 6.80 -1.30
CA MET A 284 10.94 7.47 0.01
C MET A 284 10.66 6.49 1.16
N ALA A 285 9.72 5.56 0.97
CA ALA A 285 9.49 4.48 1.94
C ALA A 285 10.73 3.60 2.09
N ALA A 286 11.33 3.16 0.98
CA ALA A 286 12.53 2.33 1.00
C ALA A 286 13.77 3.00 1.63
N ALA A 287 13.86 4.33 1.61
CA ALA A 287 14.96 5.09 2.23
C ALA A 287 14.86 5.20 3.75
N ARG A 288 13.75 4.78 4.36
CA ARG A 288 13.46 4.83 5.81
C ARG A 288 13.54 3.43 6.42
N VAL A 289 13.56 3.34 7.75
CA VAL A 289 13.45 2.06 8.47
C VAL A 289 12.00 1.86 8.89
N GLY A 290 11.48 0.66 8.71
CA GLY A 290 10.07 0.33 8.95
C GLY A 290 9.13 0.74 7.82
N ALA A 291 8.01 0.04 7.70
CA ALA A 291 6.99 0.31 6.67
C ALA A 291 6.27 1.66 6.85
N SER A 292 6.58 2.37 7.93
CA SER A 292 5.80 3.51 8.40
C SER A 292 6.12 4.78 7.62
N MET A 293 5.11 5.22 6.88
CA MET A 293 5.05 6.57 6.32
C MET A 293 4.49 7.60 7.33
N GLU A 294 4.37 7.23 8.62
CA GLU A 294 3.77 8.07 9.68
C GLU A 294 4.43 9.44 9.80
N THR A 295 5.71 9.56 9.47
CA THR A 295 6.50 10.79 9.57
C THR A 295 6.73 11.50 8.24
N MET A 296 6.14 11.03 7.13
CA MET A 296 6.29 11.67 5.83
C MET A 296 5.57 13.02 5.83
N GLU A 297 6.25 14.05 5.36
CA GLU A 297 5.68 15.38 5.18
C GLU A 297 5.69 15.76 3.69
N GLY A 298 4.75 16.65 3.31
CA GLY A 298 4.62 17.10 1.93
C GLY A 298 5.85 17.76 1.36
N ARG A 299 6.53 18.55 2.17
CA ARG A 299 7.82 19.17 1.78
C ARG A 299 8.88 18.15 1.40
N ASP A 300 8.91 16.96 2.05
CA ASP A 300 9.86 15.90 1.73
C ASP A 300 9.56 15.33 0.34
N VAL A 301 8.26 15.12 0.02
CA VAL A 301 7.82 14.64 -1.28
C VAL A 301 8.14 15.63 -2.39
N LEU A 302 7.88 16.92 -2.15
CA LEU A 302 8.20 17.99 -3.10
C LEU A 302 9.70 18.07 -3.38
N ALA A 303 10.54 18.11 -2.33
CA ALA A 303 11.99 18.15 -2.46
C ALA A 303 12.52 16.93 -3.21
N PHE A 304 11.95 15.75 -2.94
CA PHE A 304 12.36 14.51 -3.58
C PHE A 304 12.00 14.50 -5.08
N LEU A 305 10.79 14.89 -5.47
CA LEU A 305 10.36 15.01 -6.86
C LEU A 305 11.17 16.08 -7.63
N GLN A 306 11.48 17.22 -7.00
CA GLN A 306 12.34 18.25 -7.60
C GLN A 306 13.73 17.72 -7.89
N SER A 307 14.35 17.01 -6.94
CA SER A 307 15.64 16.37 -7.10
C SER A 307 15.64 15.35 -8.25
N TYR A 308 14.55 14.60 -8.40
CA TYR A 308 14.37 13.64 -9.48
C TYR A 308 14.31 14.32 -10.85
N GLY A 309 13.57 15.41 -10.99
CA GLY A 309 13.44 16.16 -12.25
C GLY A 309 14.72 16.85 -12.71
N GLN A 310 15.72 16.99 -11.83
CA GLN A 310 17.01 17.61 -12.19
C GLN A 310 18.03 16.64 -12.81
N GLN A 311 17.73 15.33 -12.83
CA GLN A 311 18.61 14.32 -13.40
C GLN A 311 18.42 14.27 -14.93
N GLU A 312 19.51 14.38 -15.69
CA GLU A 312 19.47 14.44 -17.17
C GLU A 312 18.80 13.21 -17.81
N GLU A 313 18.93 12.04 -17.19
CA GLU A 313 18.32 10.80 -17.64
C GLU A 313 16.79 10.78 -17.58
N HIS A 314 16.18 11.78 -16.92
CA HIS A 314 14.74 11.89 -16.74
C HIS A 314 14.08 12.96 -17.63
N ASN A 315 14.80 13.54 -18.60
CA ASN A 315 14.27 14.60 -19.45
C ASN A 315 12.97 14.23 -20.18
N GLU A 316 12.79 12.97 -20.58
CA GLU A 316 11.56 12.49 -21.21
C GLU A 316 10.35 12.38 -20.25
N HIS A 317 10.60 12.55 -18.94
CA HIS A 317 9.58 12.46 -17.89
C HIS A 317 9.24 13.82 -17.26
N LEU A 318 9.88 14.92 -17.68
CA LEU A 318 9.76 16.24 -17.03
C LEU A 318 8.32 16.73 -16.91
N GLU A 319 7.50 16.57 -17.95
CA GLU A 319 6.08 16.95 -17.89
C GLU A 319 5.33 16.15 -16.84
N ALA A 320 5.56 14.84 -16.79
CA ALA A 320 4.91 13.97 -15.81
C ALA A 320 5.36 14.27 -14.37
N ILE A 321 6.64 14.60 -14.19
CA ILE A 321 7.21 15.04 -12.90
C ILE A 321 6.57 16.37 -12.48
N GLN A 322 6.45 17.34 -13.43
CA GLN A 322 5.83 18.64 -13.12
C GLN A 322 4.38 18.47 -12.70
N GLN A 323 3.59 17.63 -13.39
CA GLN A 323 2.22 17.34 -13.00
C GLN A 323 2.12 16.73 -11.59
N ALA A 324 3.05 15.84 -11.23
CA ALA A 324 3.13 15.29 -9.88
C ALA A 324 3.49 16.35 -8.82
N LEU A 325 4.45 17.24 -9.14
CA LEU A 325 4.84 18.37 -8.29
C LEU A 325 3.67 19.33 -8.04
N ASP A 326 2.96 19.71 -9.09
CA ASP A 326 1.82 20.63 -9.01
C ASP A 326 0.71 20.05 -8.12
N LEU A 327 0.39 18.77 -8.30
CA LEU A 327 -0.59 18.08 -7.46
C LEU A 327 -0.19 18.11 -5.98
N ILE A 328 1.04 17.72 -5.68
CA ILE A 328 1.51 17.63 -4.29
C ILE A 328 1.59 19.02 -3.67
N SER A 329 2.09 20.03 -4.40
CA SER A 329 2.13 21.43 -3.93
C SER A 329 0.75 21.94 -3.56
N THR A 330 -0.26 21.74 -4.43
CA THR A 330 -1.64 22.16 -4.18
C THR A 330 -2.20 21.50 -2.93
N ARG A 331 -2.11 20.17 -2.81
CA ARG A 331 -2.65 19.43 -1.66
C ARG A 331 -2.04 19.84 -0.33
N PHE A 332 -0.72 20.12 -0.30
CA PHE A 332 -0.07 20.53 0.94
C PHE A 332 -0.36 21.97 1.31
N THR A 333 -0.53 22.87 0.35
CA THR A 333 -0.99 24.23 0.62
C THR A 333 -2.39 24.21 1.26
N GLU A 334 -3.32 23.44 0.71
CA GLU A 334 -4.66 23.25 1.27
C GLU A 334 -4.62 22.70 2.71
N GLN A 335 -3.81 21.67 2.97
CA GLN A 335 -3.65 21.12 4.33
C GLN A 335 -3.05 22.10 5.34
N GLU A 336 -2.10 22.95 4.93
CA GLU A 336 -1.54 23.99 5.79
C GLU A 336 -2.55 25.10 6.09
N GLU A 337 -3.39 25.46 5.13
CA GLU A 337 -4.47 26.41 5.32
C GLU A 337 -5.55 25.89 6.27
N GLU A 338 -5.97 24.62 6.15
CA GLU A 338 -6.92 23.99 7.07
C GLU A 338 -6.40 23.91 8.52
N LYS A 339 -5.09 23.76 8.71
CA LYS A 339 -4.45 23.72 10.03
C LYS A 339 -4.23 25.12 10.64
N ARG A 340 -4.42 26.20 9.85
CA ARG A 340 -4.29 27.58 10.38
C ARG A 340 -5.41 27.85 11.38
N PRO A 341 -5.07 28.33 12.58
CA PRO A 341 -6.08 28.73 13.54
C PRO A 341 -6.92 29.88 12.94
N TRP A 342 -8.25 29.80 13.09
CA TRP A 342 -9.23 30.78 12.56
C TRP A 342 -9.04 32.21 13.07
N TRP A 343 -8.13 32.44 14.04
CA TRP A 343 -7.80 33.76 14.61
C TRP A 343 -6.51 34.39 14.03
N LYS A 344 -5.87 33.79 13.05
CA LYS A 344 -4.80 34.38 12.26
C LYS A 344 -5.37 34.79 10.91
#